data_286e4d4885d8703bbb49939488e59845
#
_entry.id   286e4d4885d8703bbb49939488e59845
#
_cell.length_a   1.000
_cell.length_b   1.000
_cell.length_c   1.000
_cell.angle_alpha   90.00
_cell.angle_beta   90.00
_cell.angle_gamma   90.00
#
_symmetry.space_group_name_H-M   'P 1'
#
loop_
_entity.id
_entity.type
_entity.pdbx_description
1 polymer ?
#
loop_
_entity_poly.entity_id
_entity_poly.type
_entity_poly.pdbx_seq_one_letter_code
_entity_poly.pdbx_strand_id
1 'polypeptide(L)'
;MAKFWRKDTQAAITWVSNDNSRFHGCGFLGSLMGWCLVSYPLAAQVTPDSSLGTETNTENNVTQITGGTSSDSNLFHSFQEFSVETGNTAYFNNGAEISNIIGRVTGSSGSNIDGLIRANGDANLILINPNGITLGSNARLDIGGSCLCSTANSVVFADGTVFNTDLNSQPLLTISAPIGLQLGQNSAAIEVSGAADLNTGLEISPGNTFALVGNGITFNGGVVTAESGRID
;
A
#
# COMPACT_ATOMS: atom_id res chain seq x y z
N MET A 1 -25.00 17.94 -37.54
CA MET A 1 -25.46 16.98 -38.55
C MET A 1 -24.57 15.77 -38.52
N ALA A 2 -25.20 14.62 -38.42
CA ALA A 2 -24.77 13.21 -38.50
C ALA A 2 -24.11 12.58 -37.30
N LYS A 3 -24.95 11.77 -36.63
CA LYS A 3 -24.69 10.60 -35.81
C LYS A 3 -23.89 9.54 -36.58
N PHE A 4 -23.02 8.78 -35.88
CA PHE A 4 -22.97 7.32 -36.08
C PHE A 4 -22.52 6.61 -34.81
N TRP A 5 -23.44 5.84 -34.26
CA TRP A 5 -23.27 4.71 -33.38
C TRP A 5 -22.69 3.54 -34.13
N ARG A 6 -21.77 2.78 -33.56
CA ARG A 6 -21.71 1.34 -33.75
C ARG A 6 -21.26 0.62 -32.49
N LYS A 7 -22.18 -0.21 -32.05
CA LYS A 7 -22.03 -1.34 -31.17
C LYS A 7 -21.38 -2.52 -31.90
N ASP A 8 -20.83 -3.43 -31.07
CA ASP A 8 -20.61 -4.86 -31.30
C ASP A 8 -19.39 -5.23 -32.15
N THR A 9 -18.50 -6.10 -31.65
CA THR A 9 -18.76 -7.53 -31.49
C THR A 9 -17.61 -8.19 -30.77
N GLN A 10 -17.92 -9.07 -29.84
CA GLN A 10 -16.99 -10.07 -29.31
C GLN A 10 -16.59 -11.05 -30.42
N ALA A 11 -15.31 -11.16 -30.73
CA ALA A 11 -14.80 -12.21 -31.58
C ALA A 11 -14.35 -13.40 -30.71
N ALA A 12 -15.20 -14.40 -30.61
CA ALA A 12 -14.83 -15.72 -30.15
C ALA A 12 -14.01 -16.40 -31.24
N ILE A 13 -12.73 -16.65 -31.00
CA ILE A 13 -11.91 -17.47 -31.92
C ILE A 13 -12.12 -18.92 -31.53
N THR A 14 -12.96 -19.60 -32.36
CA THR A 14 -13.11 -21.03 -32.31
C THR A 14 -12.10 -21.64 -33.28
N TRP A 15 -11.13 -22.37 -32.79
CA TRP A 15 -10.25 -23.18 -33.60
C TRP A 15 -10.96 -24.52 -33.91
N VAL A 16 -11.40 -24.68 -35.15
CA VAL A 16 -11.79 -25.97 -35.70
C VAL A 16 -10.57 -26.56 -36.42
N SER A 17 -9.95 -27.55 -35.82
CA SER A 17 -8.96 -28.36 -36.53
C SER A 17 -9.68 -29.52 -37.21
N ASN A 18 -9.72 -29.46 -38.52
CA ASN A 18 -10.07 -30.59 -39.34
C ASN A 18 -8.77 -31.08 -40.01
N ASP A 19 -8.22 -32.17 -39.49
CA ASP A 19 -7.23 -32.88 -40.29
C ASP A 19 -7.34 -34.38 -40.08
N ASN A 20 -7.69 -35.02 -41.20
CA ASN A 20 -7.81 -36.44 -41.38
C ASN A 20 -6.52 -36.93 -42.06
N SER A 21 -5.56 -37.43 -41.30
CA SER A 21 -4.49 -38.24 -41.87
C SER A 21 -4.08 -39.37 -40.92
N ARG A 22 -4.37 -40.57 -41.41
CA ARG A 22 -3.95 -41.84 -40.83
C ARG A 22 -2.44 -41.99 -40.96
N PHE A 23 -1.72 -42.15 -39.84
CA PHE A 23 -0.44 -42.83 -39.83
C PHE A 23 -0.38 -43.84 -38.69
N HIS A 24 -0.14 -45.10 -39.12
CA HIS A 24 0.23 -46.20 -38.25
C HIS A 24 1.71 -46.07 -37.85
N GLY A 25 2.03 -46.13 -36.57
CA GLY A 25 3.42 -46.19 -36.12
C GLY A 25 3.53 -46.26 -34.61
N CYS A 26 3.92 -47.41 -34.18
CA CYS A 26 4.31 -47.89 -32.86
C CYS A 26 4.98 -46.88 -31.91
N GLY A 27 4.50 -46.84 -30.67
CA GLY A 27 5.31 -46.83 -29.44
C GLY A 27 6.14 -45.59 -29.07
N PHE A 28 5.72 -44.89 -28.08
CA PHE A 28 6.49 -44.54 -26.85
C PHE A 28 5.59 -43.71 -25.95
N LEU A 29 5.25 -44.29 -24.81
CA LEU A 29 4.60 -43.60 -23.68
C LEU A 29 5.60 -42.65 -23.06
N GLY A 30 5.60 -41.40 -23.48
CA GLY A 30 6.26 -40.29 -22.79
C GLY A 30 5.19 -39.44 -22.13
N SER A 31 4.96 -39.64 -20.82
CA SER A 31 4.11 -38.79 -20.01
C SER A 31 4.78 -37.42 -19.85
N LEU A 32 4.45 -36.50 -20.77
CA LEU A 32 4.73 -35.08 -20.56
C LEU A 32 3.68 -34.54 -19.56
N MET A 33 4.01 -34.62 -18.28
CA MET A 33 3.37 -33.78 -17.27
C MET A 33 3.65 -32.33 -17.63
N GLY A 34 2.71 -31.72 -18.34
CA GLY A 34 2.68 -30.28 -18.53
C GLY A 34 2.49 -29.61 -17.16
N TRP A 35 3.55 -29.09 -16.61
CA TRP A 35 3.46 -28.19 -15.47
C TRP A 35 2.77 -26.92 -15.97
N CYS A 36 1.49 -26.82 -15.69
CA CYS A 36 0.76 -25.57 -15.82
C CYS A 36 1.37 -24.64 -14.77
N LEU A 37 2.25 -23.75 -15.19
CA LEU A 37 2.70 -22.65 -14.33
C LEU A 37 1.49 -21.74 -14.14
N VAL A 38 0.73 -21.99 -13.08
CA VAL A 38 -0.25 -21.04 -12.59
C VAL A 38 0.57 -19.89 -12.01
N SER A 39 0.75 -18.84 -12.81
CA SER A 39 1.25 -17.57 -12.28
C SER A 39 0.14 -17.02 -11.38
N TYR A 40 0.25 -17.25 -10.10
CA TYR A 40 -0.53 -16.49 -9.14
C TYR A 40 -0.09 -15.02 -9.30
N PRO A 41 -1.01 -14.06 -9.44
CA PRO A 41 -0.63 -12.68 -9.27
C PRO A 41 0.06 -12.59 -7.90
N LEU A 42 1.27 -12.06 -7.87
CA LEU A 42 1.96 -11.78 -6.63
C LEU A 42 1.09 -10.74 -5.94
N ALA A 43 0.34 -11.19 -4.94
CA ALA A 43 -0.52 -10.31 -4.16
C ALA A 43 0.36 -9.20 -3.58
N ALA A 44 -0.05 -7.97 -3.77
CA ALA A 44 0.59 -6.83 -3.15
C ALA A 44 0.66 -7.09 -1.64
N GLN A 45 1.84 -7.06 -1.06
CA GLN A 45 2.14 -7.54 0.27
C GLN A 45 2.88 -6.48 1.07
N VAL A 46 2.79 -6.58 2.38
CA VAL A 46 3.68 -5.82 3.29
C VAL A 46 4.98 -6.59 3.43
N THR A 47 6.03 -6.12 2.76
CA THR A 47 7.35 -6.77 2.71
C THR A 47 8.43 -5.84 3.24
N PRO A 48 9.17 -6.22 4.30
CA PRO A 48 10.30 -5.44 4.80
C PRO A 48 11.44 -5.37 3.78
N ASP A 49 12.22 -4.29 3.83
CA ASP A 49 13.45 -4.14 3.04
C ASP A 49 14.73 -4.52 3.81
N SER A 50 14.58 -5.00 5.03
CA SER A 50 15.64 -5.41 5.95
C SER A 50 16.59 -4.29 6.44
N SER A 51 16.31 -3.02 6.14
CA SER A 51 17.22 -1.91 6.50
C SER A 51 17.07 -1.44 7.95
N LEU A 52 15.92 -1.66 8.61
CA LEU A 52 15.59 -1.17 9.95
C LEU A 52 15.11 -2.27 10.91
N GLY A 53 15.33 -3.54 10.61
CA GLY A 53 14.88 -4.65 11.45
C GLY A 53 13.35 -4.78 11.53
N THR A 54 12.63 -4.24 10.55
CA THR A 54 11.19 -4.49 10.41
C THR A 54 10.96 -5.96 10.10
N GLU A 55 10.02 -6.59 10.80
CA GLU A 55 9.63 -7.98 10.61
C GLU A 55 8.13 -8.07 10.34
N THR A 56 7.72 -9.03 9.51
CA THR A 56 6.31 -9.29 9.21
C THR A 56 5.99 -10.76 9.34
N ASN A 57 4.82 -11.05 9.92
CA ASN A 57 4.25 -12.40 9.96
C ASN A 57 2.78 -12.32 9.55
N THR A 58 2.38 -13.12 8.56
CA THR A 58 1.00 -13.12 8.05
C THR A 58 0.29 -14.40 8.46
N GLU A 59 -0.80 -14.24 9.21
CA GLU A 59 -1.68 -15.32 9.62
C GLU A 59 -3.15 -14.86 9.52
N ASN A 60 -4.02 -15.68 8.96
CA ASN A 60 -5.46 -15.42 8.85
C ASN A 60 -5.80 -14.02 8.30
N ASN A 61 -5.16 -13.61 7.21
CA ASN A 61 -5.31 -12.30 6.56
C ASN A 61 -4.85 -11.10 7.40
N VAL A 62 -4.14 -11.33 8.49
CA VAL A 62 -3.50 -10.29 9.29
C VAL A 62 -1.99 -10.38 9.13
N THR A 63 -1.40 -9.35 8.55
CA THR A 63 0.05 -9.17 8.52
C THR A 63 0.46 -8.36 9.74
N GLN A 64 0.99 -9.04 10.74
CA GLN A 64 1.54 -8.40 11.92
C GLN A 64 2.91 -7.83 11.58
N ILE A 65 3.09 -6.54 11.86
CA ILE A 65 4.34 -5.79 11.67
C ILE A 65 4.96 -5.57 13.03
N THR A 66 6.17 -6.07 13.21
CA THR A 66 6.93 -5.99 14.47
C THR A 66 8.36 -5.53 14.20
N GLY A 67 9.19 -5.49 15.22
CA GLY A 67 10.56 -5.00 15.09
C GLY A 67 10.61 -3.53 14.73
N GLY A 68 11.35 -3.18 13.70
CA GLY A 68 11.67 -1.79 13.38
C GLY A 68 12.80 -1.27 14.28
N THR A 69 13.09 0.02 14.17
CA THR A 69 14.08 0.67 15.02
C THR A 69 13.43 1.82 15.78
N SER A 70 13.46 1.78 17.10
CA SER A 70 12.93 2.87 17.93
C SER A 70 14.01 3.90 18.27
N SER A 71 13.59 5.14 18.35
CA SER A 71 14.35 6.24 18.91
C SER A 71 13.43 7.03 19.82
N ASP A 72 13.51 6.78 21.12
CA ASP A 72 12.53 7.22 22.12
C ASP A 72 11.11 6.79 21.74
N SER A 73 10.18 7.71 21.60
CA SER A 73 8.79 7.44 21.23
C SER A 73 8.52 7.38 19.71
N ASN A 74 9.55 7.50 18.88
CA ASN A 74 9.47 7.30 17.42
C ASN A 74 9.87 5.87 17.06
N LEU A 75 9.00 5.16 16.31
CA LEU A 75 9.26 3.84 15.76
C LEU A 75 9.36 3.92 14.23
N PHE A 76 10.51 3.54 13.71
CA PHE A 76 10.82 3.59 12.28
C PHE A 76 10.70 2.21 11.65
N HIS A 77 9.93 2.12 10.58
CA HIS A 77 9.80 0.95 9.74
C HIS A 77 10.25 1.25 8.31
N SER A 78 10.77 0.24 7.64
CA SER A 78 11.18 0.33 6.24
C SER A 78 10.69 -0.90 5.47
N PHE A 79 10.05 -0.65 4.34
CA PHE A 79 9.42 -1.67 3.52
C PHE A 79 9.93 -1.63 2.10
N GLN A 80 10.14 -2.80 1.50
CA GLN A 80 10.30 -2.95 0.07
C GLN A 80 8.97 -2.67 -0.65
N GLU A 81 7.86 -3.18 -0.08
CA GLU A 81 6.51 -2.98 -0.57
C GLU A 81 5.54 -2.85 0.61
N PHE A 82 4.55 -1.99 0.45
CA PHE A 82 3.47 -1.83 1.43
C PHE A 82 2.13 -1.70 0.72
N SER A 83 1.40 -2.79 0.65
CA SER A 83 0.04 -2.84 0.11
C SER A 83 -0.83 -3.76 0.95
N VAL A 84 -2.12 -3.46 1.03
CA VAL A 84 -3.09 -4.20 1.85
C VAL A 84 -4.31 -4.48 1.01
N GLU A 85 -4.55 -5.74 0.67
CA GLU A 85 -5.69 -6.16 -0.13
C GLU A 85 -7.02 -6.09 0.64
N THR A 86 -8.11 -6.09 -0.09
CA THR A 86 -9.47 -6.19 0.47
C THR A 86 -9.57 -7.39 1.41
N GLY A 87 -10.07 -7.15 2.62
CA GLY A 87 -10.24 -8.17 3.64
C GLY A 87 -8.96 -8.54 4.41
N ASN A 88 -7.83 -7.94 4.08
CA ASN A 88 -6.57 -8.11 4.80
C ASN A 88 -6.32 -6.95 5.75
N THR A 89 -5.45 -7.19 6.74
CA THR A 89 -5.06 -6.21 7.74
C THR A 89 -3.54 -6.09 7.80
N ALA A 90 -3.02 -4.87 7.71
CA ALA A 90 -1.66 -4.53 8.12
C ALA A 90 -1.70 -3.99 9.55
N TYR A 91 -1.14 -4.73 10.48
CA TYR A 91 -1.21 -4.42 11.90
C TYR A 91 0.16 -4.08 12.47
N PHE A 92 0.39 -2.80 12.77
CA PHE A 92 1.55 -2.34 13.53
C PHE A 92 1.38 -2.72 15.00
N ASN A 93 2.08 -3.76 15.42
CA ASN A 93 2.07 -4.24 16.81
C ASN A 93 3.14 -3.51 17.62
N ASN A 94 2.95 -2.19 17.77
CA ASN A 94 3.84 -1.30 18.49
C ASN A 94 3.60 -1.34 20.01
N GLY A 95 4.63 -0.98 20.78
CA GLY A 95 4.52 -0.76 22.23
C GLY A 95 3.71 0.48 22.58
N ALA A 96 3.20 0.53 23.81
CA ALA A 96 2.37 1.65 24.30
C ALA A 96 3.16 2.97 24.48
N GLU A 97 4.49 2.89 24.55
CA GLU A 97 5.40 4.03 24.63
C GLU A 97 5.60 4.77 23.30
N ILE A 98 5.16 4.17 22.20
CA ILE A 98 5.34 4.73 20.86
C ILE A 98 4.27 5.78 20.59
N SER A 99 4.72 7.01 20.31
CA SER A 99 3.86 8.12 19.92
C SER A 99 3.77 8.31 18.40
N ASN A 100 4.82 7.94 17.66
CA ASN A 100 4.84 8.05 16.21
C ASN A 100 5.40 6.79 15.57
N ILE A 101 4.65 6.23 14.62
CA ILE A 101 5.08 5.18 13.72
C ILE A 101 5.41 5.84 12.38
N ILE A 102 6.65 5.72 11.93
CA ILE A 102 7.12 6.32 10.68
C ILE A 102 7.55 5.20 9.73
N GLY A 103 6.72 4.92 8.73
CA GLY A 103 6.96 3.92 7.70
C GLY A 103 7.39 4.57 6.38
N ARG A 104 8.45 4.05 5.77
CA ARG A 104 8.85 4.38 4.40
C ARG A 104 8.76 3.18 3.49
N VAL A 105 8.46 3.41 2.22
CA VAL A 105 8.56 2.40 1.15
C VAL A 105 9.73 2.74 0.26
N THR A 106 10.65 1.80 0.12
CA THR A 106 11.93 1.97 -0.60
C THR A 106 11.97 1.24 -1.94
N GLY A 107 11.01 0.35 -2.21
CA GLY A 107 10.86 -0.31 -3.49
C GLY A 107 10.31 0.61 -4.57
N SER A 108 10.09 0.07 -5.76
CA SER A 108 9.65 0.83 -6.94
C SER A 108 8.14 0.80 -7.18
N SER A 109 7.39 0.05 -6.39
CA SER A 109 5.94 -0.10 -6.54
C SER A 109 5.18 0.95 -5.72
N GLY A 110 4.04 1.44 -6.25
CA GLY A 110 3.08 2.20 -5.46
C GLY A 110 2.42 1.34 -4.39
N SER A 111 1.88 1.97 -3.35
CA SER A 111 1.10 1.31 -2.30
C SER A 111 -0.37 1.26 -2.69
N ASN A 112 -0.94 0.06 -2.76
CA ASN A 112 -2.39 -0.12 -2.93
C ASN A 112 -2.99 -0.58 -1.60
N ILE A 113 -3.79 0.28 -0.97
CA ILE A 113 -4.39 0.06 0.35
C ILE A 113 -5.90 -0.04 0.17
N ASP A 114 -6.41 -1.27 0.12
CA ASP A 114 -7.84 -1.60 0.00
C ASP A 114 -8.34 -2.48 1.16
N GLY A 115 -7.56 -2.56 2.22
CA GLY A 115 -7.86 -3.27 3.47
C GLY A 115 -7.70 -2.39 4.71
N LEU A 116 -7.52 -3.02 5.86
CA LEU A 116 -7.39 -2.33 7.14
C LEU A 116 -5.93 -2.05 7.49
N ILE A 117 -5.61 -0.80 7.86
CA ILE A 117 -4.38 -0.48 8.59
C ILE A 117 -4.73 -0.25 10.05
N ARG A 118 -4.01 -0.94 10.93
CA ARG A 118 -4.21 -0.90 12.37
C ARG A 118 -2.91 -0.61 13.11
N ALA A 119 -2.99 0.14 14.22
CA ALA A 119 -1.90 0.33 15.17
C ALA A 119 -2.41 0.23 16.61
N ASN A 120 -1.50 -0.01 17.56
CA ASN A 120 -1.86 -0.04 18.98
C ASN A 120 -1.86 1.37 19.59
N GLY A 121 -2.76 1.57 20.57
CA GLY A 121 -2.81 2.79 21.39
C GLY A 121 -3.09 4.03 20.56
N ASP A 122 -2.52 5.15 20.99
CA ASP A 122 -2.76 6.48 20.42
C ASP A 122 -1.60 6.93 19.48
N ALA A 123 -0.82 5.99 18.97
CA ALA A 123 0.30 6.31 18.08
C ALA A 123 -0.19 6.93 16.77
N ASN A 124 0.49 7.99 16.33
CA ASN A 124 0.33 8.55 14.99
C ASN A 124 0.98 7.63 13.96
N LEU A 125 0.42 7.55 12.76
CA LEU A 125 1.02 6.86 11.63
C LEU A 125 1.41 7.84 10.53
N ILE A 126 2.66 7.81 10.11
CA ILE A 126 3.19 8.51 8.94
C ILE A 126 3.68 7.44 7.96
N LEU A 127 3.07 7.36 6.78
CA LEU A 127 3.46 6.44 5.71
C LEU A 127 3.88 7.23 4.48
N ILE A 128 5.12 7.03 4.03
CA ILE A 128 5.63 7.68 2.81
C ILE A 128 5.97 6.66 1.72
N ASN A 129 5.46 6.92 0.50
CA ASN A 129 5.82 6.16 -0.70
C ASN A 129 5.88 7.08 -1.93
N PRO A 130 7.06 7.47 -2.40
CA PRO A 130 7.19 8.38 -3.55
C PRO A 130 6.61 7.83 -4.86
N ASN A 131 6.41 6.50 -4.95
CA ASN A 131 5.87 5.87 -6.16
C ASN A 131 4.34 5.90 -6.25
N GLY A 132 3.66 6.50 -5.27
CA GLY A 132 2.21 6.66 -5.26
C GLY A 132 1.52 5.89 -4.14
N ILE A 133 0.34 6.36 -3.77
CA ILE A 133 -0.53 5.71 -2.79
C ILE A 133 -1.95 5.71 -3.36
N THR A 134 -2.56 4.54 -3.44
CA THR A 134 -3.97 4.39 -3.78
C THR A 134 -4.71 3.89 -2.54
N LEU A 135 -5.69 4.65 -2.08
CA LEU A 135 -6.64 4.25 -1.04
C LEU A 135 -7.91 3.73 -1.73
N GLY A 136 -8.10 2.43 -1.68
CA GLY A 136 -9.20 1.75 -2.35
C GLY A 136 -10.54 1.93 -1.64
N SER A 137 -11.62 1.46 -2.25
CA SER A 137 -12.99 1.61 -1.74
C SER A 137 -13.25 0.87 -0.41
N ASN A 138 -12.42 -0.13 -0.10
CA ASN A 138 -12.51 -0.90 1.15
C ASN A 138 -11.42 -0.50 2.16
N ALA A 139 -10.62 0.52 1.86
CA ALA A 139 -9.61 1.01 2.79
C ALA A 139 -10.23 1.45 4.12
N ARG A 140 -9.62 1.04 5.23
CA ARG A 140 -10.06 1.37 6.59
C ARG A 140 -8.86 1.65 7.46
N LEU A 141 -9.06 2.50 8.48
CA LEU A 141 -8.03 2.86 9.46
C LEU A 141 -8.56 2.55 10.86
N ASP A 142 -7.75 1.85 11.65
CA ASP A 142 -7.93 1.64 13.10
C ASP A 142 -6.66 2.16 13.79
N ILE A 143 -6.52 3.48 13.76
CA ILE A 143 -5.39 4.24 14.28
C ILE A 143 -5.91 5.16 15.38
N GLY A 144 -5.40 5.02 16.60
CA GLY A 144 -5.85 5.84 17.73
C GLY A 144 -5.35 7.29 17.66
N GLY A 145 -4.23 7.55 17.01
CA GLY A 145 -3.67 8.86 16.72
C GLY A 145 -4.03 9.40 15.34
N SER A 146 -3.27 10.39 14.87
CA SER A 146 -3.39 10.98 13.55
C SER A 146 -2.74 10.10 12.48
N CYS A 147 -3.24 10.17 11.24
CA CYS A 147 -2.70 9.42 10.12
C CYS A 147 -2.30 10.35 8.97
N LEU A 148 -1.07 10.22 8.49
CA LEU A 148 -0.54 10.95 7.35
C LEU A 148 -0.03 9.96 6.29
N CYS A 149 -0.58 10.04 5.08
CA CYS A 149 -0.08 9.33 3.91
C CYS A 149 0.52 10.32 2.91
N SER A 150 1.74 10.05 2.44
CA SER A 150 2.41 10.99 1.55
C SER A 150 3.22 10.31 0.45
N THR A 151 3.30 10.98 -0.71
CA THR A 151 4.24 10.63 -1.78
C THR A 151 5.55 11.40 -1.67
N ALA A 152 5.86 11.93 -0.49
CA ALA A 152 7.15 12.54 -0.21
C ALA A 152 8.30 11.54 -0.27
N ASN A 153 9.49 12.03 -0.60
CA ASN A 153 10.73 11.27 -0.56
C ASN A 153 11.32 11.19 0.86
N SER A 154 10.92 12.10 1.75
CA SER A 154 11.45 12.10 3.10
C SER A 154 10.55 12.81 4.11
N VAL A 155 10.74 12.43 5.38
CA VAL A 155 10.21 13.11 6.57
C VAL A 155 11.34 13.93 7.20
N VAL A 156 11.04 15.20 7.52
CA VAL A 156 11.97 16.14 8.18
C VAL A 156 11.59 16.29 9.62
N PHE A 157 12.58 16.26 10.50
CA PHE A 157 12.41 16.37 11.95
C PHE A 157 12.88 17.72 12.48
N ALA A 158 12.45 18.06 13.71
CA ALA A 158 12.70 19.36 14.31
C ALA A 158 14.20 19.66 14.57
N ASP A 159 15.03 18.65 14.66
CA ASP A 159 16.50 18.77 14.78
C ASP A 159 17.23 18.86 13.44
N GLY A 160 16.49 18.89 12.33
CA GLY A 160 17.03 18.90 10.98
C GLY A 160 17.36 17.51 10.41
N THR A 161 17.16 16.44 11.17
CA THR A 161 17.31 15.07 10.68
C THR A 161 16.31 14.79 9.58
N VAL A 162 16.72 14.01 8.59
CA VAL A 162 15.90 13.62 7.44
C VAL A 162 15.85 12.11 7.32
N PHE A 163 14.63 11.56 7.36
CA PHE A 163 14.38 10.15 7.12
C PHE A 163 13.84 9.97 5.69
N ASN A 164 14.68 9.47 4.79
CA ASN A 164 14.38 9.39 3.36
C ASN A 164 14.11 7.96 2.87
N THR A 165 13.52 7.84 1.68
CA THR A 165 13.24 6.57 1.00
C THR A 165 14.43 6.03 0.20
N ASP A 166 15.53 6.78 0.09
CA ASP A 166 16.75 6.34 -0.62
C ASP A 166 17.61 5.47 0.31
N LEU A 167 17.80 4.21 -0.06
CA LEU A 167 18.66 3.25 0.67
C LEU A 167 20.15 3.53 0.56
N ASN A 168 20.59 4.36 -0.40
CA ASN A 168 22.01 4.71 -0.55
C ASN A 168 22.51 5.64 0.57
N SER A 169 21.59 6.28 1.28
CA SER A 169 21.89 7.06 2.47
C SER A 169 21.46 6.31 3.72
N GLN A 170 22.37 6.17 4.70
CA GLN A 170 21.99 5.60 5.98
C GLN A 170 20.95 6.49 6.65
N PRO A 171 19.79 5.95 7.08
CA PRO A 171 18.80 6.75 7.75
C PRO A 171 19.35 7.21 9.10
N LEU A 172 19.31 8.51 9.33
CA LEU A 172 19.52 9.07 10.65
C LEU A 172 18.17 8.99 11.38
N LEU A 173 18.17 8.30 12.52
CA LEU A 173 16.99 8.17 13.36
C LEU A 173 17.09 9.15 14.53
N THR A 174 15.97 9.75 14.91
CA THR A 174 15.94 10.83 15.88
C THR A 174 14.78 10.69 16.86
N ILE A 175 14.98 11.24 18.05
CA ILE A 175 13.95 11.44 19.08
C ILE A 175 13.07 12.67 18.80
N SER A 176 13.48 13.52 17.86
CA SER A 176 12.78 14.75 17.54
C SER A 176 11.43 14.50 16.88
N ALA A 177 10.52 15.47 17.02
CA ALA A 177 9.21 15.39 16.37
C ALA A 177 9.30 15.55 14.85
N PRO A 178 8.52 14.81 14.06
CA PRO A 178 8.37 15.07 12.64
C PRO A 178 7.66 16.41 12.42
N ILE A 179 8.23 17.27 11.57
CA ILE A 179 7.73 18.63 11.35
C ILE A 179 7.45 18.96 9.88
N GLY A 180 7.86 18.11 8.95
CA GLY A 180 7.68 18.40 7.54
C GLY A 180 7.97 17.22 6.64
N LEU A 181 7.70 17.43 5.35
CA LEU A 181 7.89 16.48 4.27
C LEU A 181 8.67 17.14 3.14
N GLN A 182 9.49 16.37 2.43
CA GLN A 182 10.14 16.80 1.19
C GLN A 182 9.62 15.97 0.03
N LEU A 183 8.87 16.62 -0.86
CA LEU A 183 8.44 16.03 -2.11
C LEU A 183 9.58 16.07 -3.13
N GLY A 184 9.83 14.95 -3.80
CA GLY A 184 10.78 14.88 -4.91
C GLY A 184 10.15 15.39 -6.21
N GLN A 185 11.00 15.62 -7.22
CA GLN A 185 10.54 16.07 -8.53
C GLN A 185 9.66 15.03 -9.25
N ASN A 186 9.84 13.75 -8.93
CA ASN A 186 9.15 12.61 -9.54
C ASN A 186 8.16 11.93 -8.57
N SER A 187 7.77 12.60 -7.48
CA SER A 187 6.75 12.06 -6.58
C SER A 187 5.45 11.82 -7.33
N ALA A 188 4.87 10.63 -7.17
CA ALA A 188 3.60 10.28 -7.81
C ALA A 188 2.40 10.91 -7.10
N ALA A 189 1.20 10.73 -7.66
CA ALA A 189 -0.05 11.19 -7.06
C ALA A 189 -0.56 10.25 -5.96
N ILE A 190 -1.53 10.76 -5.20
CA ILE A 190 -2.39 9.97 -4.30
C ILE A 190 -3.77 9.86 -4.93
N GLU A 191 -4.33 8.66 -4.95
CA GLU A 191 -5.69 8.40 -5.42
C GLU A 191 -6.54 7.86 -4.27
N VAL A 192 -7.75 8.40 -4.12
CA VAL A 192 -8.74 7.95 -3.13
C VAL A 192 -10.00 7.50 -3.87
N SER A 193 -10.30 6.22 -3.80
CA SER A 193 -11.49 5.65 -4.43
C SER A 193 -12.67 5.65 -3.48
N GLY A 194 -13.87 5.87 -4.02
CA GLY A 194 -15.11 5.85 -3.25
C GLY A 194 -15.49 4.46 -2.78
N ALA A 195 -15.99 4.36 -1.56
CA ALA A 195 -16.67 3.18 -1.10
C ALA A 195 -17.97 2.96 -1.90
N ALA A 196 -18.34 1.70 -2.11
CA ALA A 196 -19.61 1.35 -2.75
C ALA A 196 -20.82 1.82 -1.92
N ASP A 197 -20.64 1.97 -0.61
CA ASP A 197 -21.60 2.52 0.32
C ASP A 197 -21.11 3.90 0.80
N LEU A 198 -21.90 4.94 0.56
CA LEU A 198 -21.59 6.32 0.95
C LEU A 198 -21.49 6.53 2.48
N ASN A 199 -21.95 5.57 3.28
CA ASN A 199 -21.84 5.61 4.74
C ASN A 199 -20.53 4.96 5.25
N THR A 200 -19.73 4.38 4.38
CA THR A 200 -18.47 3.74 4.73
C THR A 200 -17.34 4.40 3.96
N GLY A 201 -16.47 5.09 4.63
CA GLY A 201 -15.30 5.75 4.05
C GLY A 201 -14.06 5.52 4.90
N LEU A 202 -13.02 6.26 4.60
CA LEU A 202 -11.89 6.40 5.51
C LEU A 202 -12.33 7.22 6.72
N GLU A 203 -12.23 6.63 7.89
CA GLU A 203 -12.55 7.27 9.15
C GLU A 203 -11.31 7.27 10.04
N ILE A 204 -11.07 8.40 10.69
CA ILE A 204 -10.03 8.56 11.71
C ILE A 204 -10.69 8.77 13.06
N SER A 205 -10.03 8.34 14.13
CA SER A 205 -10.52 8.51 15.48
C SER A 205 -10.84 9.98 15.78
N PRO A 206 -11.94 10.28 16.51
CA PRO A 206 -12.37 11.64 16.77
C PRO A 206 -11.28 12.54 17.37
N GLY A 207 -11.20 13.79 16.91
CA GLY A 207 -10.21 14.76 17.36
C GLY A 207 -8.83 14.66 16.69
N ASN A 208 -8.59 13.64 15.87
CA ASN A 208 -7.33 13.44 15.18
C ASN A 208 -7.33 14.00 13.75
N THR A 209 -6.15 14.08 13.16
CA THR A 209 -5.93 14.60 11.81
C THR A 209 -5.73 13.44 10.83
N PHE A 210 -6.44 13.49 9.70
CA PHE A 210 -6.10 12.71 8.52
C PHE A 210 -5.50 13.64 7.46
N ALA A 211 -4.27 13.37 7.04
CA ALA A 211 -3.57 14.19 6.08
C ALA A 211 -3.10 13.39 4.86
N LEU A 212 -3.29 13.96 3.67
CA LEU A 212 -2.76 13.48 2.41
C LEU A 212 -1.86 14.56 1.82
N VAL A 213 -0.59 14.21 1.54
CA VAL A 213 0.38 15.16 0.98
C VAL A 213 1.09 14.50 -0.20
N GLY A 214 0.85 15.00 -1.41
CA GLY A 214 1.39 14.38 -2.63
C GLY A 214 1.51 15.36 -3.79
N ASN A 215 2.13 14.88 -4.87
CA ASN A 215 2.22 15.62 -6.14
C ASN A 215 0.92 15.43 -6.97
N GLY A 216 -0.19 15.82 -6.38
CA GLY A 216 -1.54 15.64 -6.87
C GLY A 216 -2.33 14.67 -6.00
N ILE A 217 -3.59 15.02 -5.74
CA ILE A 217 -4.52 14.18 -4.98
C ILE A 217 -5.83 14.13 -5.78
N THR A 218 -6.29 12.92 -6.06
CA THR A 218 -7.53 12.69 -6.82
C THR A 218 -8.52 11.90 -5.98
N PHE A 219 -9.73 12.43 -5.81
CA PHE A 219 -10.83 11.73 -5.19
C PHE A 219 -11.83 11.24 -6.26
N ASN A 220 -11.96 9.93 -6.36
CA ASN A 220 -12.91 9.26 -7.26
C ASN A 220 -14.10 8.73 -6.44
N GLY A 221 -14.91 9.63 -5.89
CA GLY A 221 -16.06 9.30 -5.05
C GLY A 221 -15.71 8.92 -3.60
N GLY A 222 -14.47 9.08 -3.18
CA GLY A 222 -14.03 8.76 -1.82
C GLY A 222 -14.62 9.71 -0.77
N VAL A 223 -14.94 9.13 0.40
CA VAL A 223 -15.38 9.86 1.60
C VAL A 223 -14.33 9.70 2.68
N VAL A 224 -13.95 10.81 3.30
CA VAL A 224 -13.06 10.85 4.46
C VAL A 224 -13.79 11.55 5.58
N THR A 225 -13.82 10.92 6.76
CA THR A 225 -14.47 11.46 7.95
C THR A 225 -13.46 11.62 9.08
N ALA A 226 -13.38 12.84 9.64
CA ALA A 226 -12.62 13.14 10.84
C ALA A 226 -13.52 13.92 11.80
N GLU A 227 -14.26 13.20 12.64
CA GLU A 227 -15.19 13.81 13.59
C GLU A 227 -14.42 14.65 14.60
N SER A 228 -14.79 15.94 14.75
CA SER A 228 -14.07 16.89 15.64
C SER A 228 -12.57 16.96 15.37
N GLY A 229 -12.11 16.42 14.25
CA GLY A 229 -10.73 16.40 13.82
C GLY A 229 -10.47 17.32 12.62
N ARG A 230 -9.42 17.00 11.85
CA ARG A 230 -8.97 17.79 10.70
C ARG A 230 -8.67 16.90 9.49
N ILE A 231 -8.97 17.40 8.30
CA ILE A 231 -8.57 16.84 7.02
C ILE A 231 -7.72 17.86 6.29
N ASP A 232 -6.50 17.46 5.91
CA ASP A 232 -5.50 18.29 5.22
C ASP A 232 -5.05 17.71 3.88
#